data_f7bdba0f457d4a1967cc5f7b38a7c86d
#
_entry.id   f7bdba0f457d4a1967cc5f7b38a7c86d
#
_cell.length_a   1.000
_cell.length_b   1.000
_cell.length_c   1.000
_cell.angle_alpha   90.00
_cell.angle_beta   90.00
_cell.angle_gamma   90.00
#
_symmetry.space_group_name_H-M   'P 1'
#
loop_
_entity.id
_entity.type
_entity.pdbx_description
1 polymer ?
#
loop_
_entity_poly.entity_id
_entity_poly.type
_entity_poly.pdbx_seq_one_letter_code
_entity_poly.pdbx_strand_id
1 'polypeptide(L)'
;YRAPGDTVLHAFGSIASDAAAQHYRLSMQDPALVAAEQLRAALLRVGISVRGKSRSIYWPQRRDVAEAESLQHIADVWSEPLAEVVHHGLKVSQNLYMQNLLLMAGAKAADDARAAGKEPLAFRSSEAMGIQALRAFLSRIGVPLNGMVIEDGAGLSRRNLTSAAALTGLLVKWGDSDA
;
A
#
# COMPACT_ATOMS: atom_id res chain seq x y z
N TYR A 1 3.12 -23.59 -9.66
CA TYR A 1 1.97 -23.46 -8.74
C TYR A 1 2.44 -23.19 -7.33
N ARG A 2 1.77 -22.29 -6.65
CA ARG A 2 1.94 -22.05 -5.21
C ARG A 2 0.54 -21.91 -4.60
N ALA A 3 0.25 -22.70 -3.58
CA ALA A 3 -1.02 -22.59 -2.88
C ALA A 3 -1.11 -21.25 -2.13
N PRO A 4 -2.30 -20.66 -1.98
CA PRO A 4 -2.49 -19.48 -1.15
C PRO A 4 -1.99 -19.73 0.28
N GLY A 5 -1.14 -18.83 0.78
CA GLY A 5 -0.51 -18.97 2.11
C GLY A 5 0.72 -19.87 2.17
N ASP A 6 1.07 -20.56 1.09
CA ASP A 6 2.28 -21.42 1.05
C ASP A 6 3.52 -20.59 0.68
N THR A 7 4.66 -20.98 1.22
CA THR A 7 5.98 -20.44 0.88
C THR A 7 6.69 -21.28 -0.20
N VAL A 8 6.19 -22.48 -0.49
CA VAL A 8 6.78 -23.41 -1.47
C VAL A 8 6.21 -23.15 -2.85
N LEU A 9 7.10 -22.93 -3.82
CA LEU A 9 6.76 -22.86 -5.24
C LEU A 9 7.02 -24.22 -5.90
N HIS A 10 5.97 -24.83 -6.42
CA HIS A 10 6.08 -26.05 -7.21
C HIS A 10 6.27 -25.68 -8.68
N ALA A 11 7.41 -26.06 -9.25
CA ALA A 11 7.69 -25.92 -10.68
C ALA A 11 7.60 -27.30 -11.33
N PHE A 12 6.81 -27.41 -12.40
CA PHE A 12 6.66 -28.64 -13.17
C PHE A 12 6.34 -28.31 -14.63
N GLY A 13 6.64 -29.21 -15.51
CA GLY A 13 6.46 -29.08 -16.94
C GLY A 13 7.72 -29.40 -17.74
N SER A 14 7.71 -29.05 -19.00
CA SER A 14 8.84 -29.20 -19.94
C SER A 14 9.07 -27.90 -20.67
N ILE A 15 10.31 -27.63 -21.04
CA ILE A 15 10.73 -26.49 -21.84
C ILE A 15 11.69 -26.99 -22.91
N ALA A 16 11.63 -26.42 -24.10
CA ALA A 16 12.58 -26.75 -25.15
C ALA A 16 14.02 -26.35 -24.70
N SER A 17 15.00 -27.17 -25.05
CA SER A 17 16.41 -26.97 -24.61
C SER A 17 17.02 -25.67 -25.13
N ASP A 18 16.49 -25.13 -26.23
CA ASP A 18 16.89 -23.89 -26.87
C ASP A 18 15.98 -22.70 -26.54
N ALA A 19 14.99 -22.88 -25.65
CA ALA A 19 14.10 -21.81 -25.26
C ALA A 19 14.85 -20.72 -24.48
N ALA A 20 14.51 -19.48 -24.76
CA ALA A 20 15.02 -18.35 -23.99
C ALA A 20 14.57 -18.43 -22.51
N ALA A 21 15.44 -17.98 -21.60
CA ALA A 21 15.11 -17.90 -20.18
C ALA A 21 13.89 -17.02 -19.96
N GLN A 22 12.94 -17.50 -19.16
CA GLN A 22 11.74 -16.76 -18.79
C GLN A 22 11.83 -16.32 -17.33
N HIS A 23 11.46 -15.09 -17.06
CA HIS A 23 11.48 -14.49 -15.73
C HIS A 23 10.07 -14.15 -15.28
N TYR A 24 9.68 -14.65 -14.11
CA TYR A 24 8.39 -14.39 -13.53
C TYR A 24 8.55 -13.63 -12.22
N ARG A 25 7.68 -12.64 -11.98
CA ARG A 25 7.56 -11.96 -10.71
C ARG A 25 6.39 -12.57 -9.94
N LEU A 26 6.65 -13.01 -8.73
CA LEU A 26 5.63 -13.60 -7.86
C LEU A 26 5.41 -12.71 -6.66
N SER A 27 4.16 -12.65 -6.19
CA SER A 27 3.84 -11.95 -4.95
C SER A 27 4.58 -12.60 -3.78
N MET A 28 5.14 -11.79 -2.90
CA MET A 28 5.79 -12.24 -1.69
C MET A 28 4.74 -12.64 -0.65
N GLN A 29 4.94 -13.79 -0.01
CA GLN A 29 4.15 -14.16 1.17
C GLN A 29 4.74 -13.43 2.38
N ASP A 30 3.88 -12.91 3.24
CA ASP A 30 4.26 -12.19 4.46
C ASP A 30 5.45 -11.23 4.27
N PRO A 31 5.29 -10.16 3.48
CA PRO A 31 6.39 -9.24 3.19
C PRO A 31 6.93 -8.55 4.44
N ALA A 32 6.12 -8.38 5.48
CA ALA A 32 6.55 -7.80 6.74
C ALA A 32 7.53 -8.71 7.48
N LEU A 33 7.27 -10.02 7.52
CA LEU A 33 8.19 -10.99 8.10
C LEU A 33 9.50 -11.07 7.32
N VAL A 34 9.42 -11.10 5.98
CA VAL A 34 10.61 -11.12 5.12
C VAL A 34 11.48 -9.87 5.35
N ALA A 35 10.88 -8.69 5.44
CA ALA A 35 11.60 -7.45 5.74
C ALA A 35 12.29 -7.51 7.11
N ALA A 36 11.60 -8.01 8.14
CA ALA A 36 12.17 -8.17 9.47
C ALA A 36 13.34 -9.16 9.50
N GLU A 37 13.24 -10.26 8.75
CA GLU A 37 14.32 -11.26 8.65
C GLU A 37 15.52 -10.73 7.87
N GLN A 38 15.30 -9.98 6.80
CA GLN A 38 16.38 -9.32 6.05
C GLN A 38 17.10 -8.27 6.90
N LEU A 39 16.37 -7.47 7.66
CA LEU A 39 16.96 -6.52 8.61
C LEU A 39 17.79 -7.24 9.66
N ARG A 40 17.25 -8.31 10.27
CA ARG A 40 17.99 -9.13 11.23
C ARG A 40 19.29 -9.70 10.64
N ALA A 41 19.23 -10.23 9.42
CA ALA A 41 20.42 -10.73 8.73
C ALA A 41 21.43 -9.62 8.42
N ALA A 42 20.96 -8.42 8.07
CA ALA A 42 21.82 -7.26 7.84
C ALA A 42 22.52 -6.81 9.13
N LEU A 43 21.81 -6.75 10.25
CA LEU A 43 22.37 -6.43 11.56
C LEU A 43 23.45 -7.45 11.99
N LEU A 44 23.17 -8.73 11.78
CA LEU A 44 24.11 -9.80 12.09
C LEU A 44 25.42 -9.66 11.28
N ARG A 45 25.34 -9.27 10.01
CA ARG A 45 26.55 -9.04 9.17
C ARG A 45 27.47 -7.93 9.71
N VAL A 46 26.89 -6.96 10.42
CA VAL A 46 27.68 -5.88 11.05
C VAL A 46 27.93 -6.14 12.55
N GLY A 47 27.78 -7.39 13.01
CA GLY A 47 28.10 -7.80 14.36
C GLY A 47 27.02 -7.52 15.42
N ILE A 48 25.83 -7.07 15.01
CA ILE A 48 24.71 -6.82 15.92
C ILE A 48 23.82 -8.05 15.96
N SER A 49 23.75 -8.72 17.12
CA SER A 49 22.87 -9.87 17.32
C SER A 49 21.51 -9.41 17.88
N VAL A 50 20.44 -9.89 17.27
CA VAL A 50 19.07 -9.64 17.73
C VAL A 50 18.54 -10.89 18.41
N ARG A 51 18.13 -10.77 19.67
CA ARG A 51 17.52 -11.88 20.43
C ARG A 51 16.04 -12.04 20.01
N GLY A 52 15.53 -13.25 20.11
CA GLY A 52 14.14 -13.56 19.77
C GLY A 52 13.96 -13.86 18.28
N LYS A 53 12.71 -14.09 17.88
CA LYS A 53 12.32 -14.42 16.49
C LYS A 53 11.72 -13.22 15.79
N SER A 54 11.97 -13.09 14.49
CA SER A 54 11.24 -12.16 13.64
C SER A 54 9.77 -12.57 13.57
N ARG A 55 8.88 -11.60 13.53
CA ARG A 55 7.44 -11.83 13.41
C ARG A 55 6.77 -10.69 12.65
N SER A 56 5.72 -10.98 11.93
CA SER A 56 4.79 -9.98 11.43
C SER A 56 3.67 -9.74 12.44
N ILE A 57 3.16 -8.53 12.45
CA ILE A 57 2.07 -8.10 13.32
C ILE A 57 0.97 -7.56 12.43
N TYR A 58 -0.21 -8.16 12.55
CA TYR A 58 -1.40 -7.77 11.81
C TYR A 58 -2.41 -7.07 12.72
N TRP A 59 -3.32 -6.36 12.12
CA TRP A 59 -4.50 -5.89 12.84
C TRP A 59 -5.33 -7.09 13.39
N PRO A 60 -5.78 -7.10 14.64
CA PRO A 60 -5.79 -6.01 15.64
C PRO A 60 -4.54 -5.95 16.56
N GLN A 61 -3.62 -6.89 16.50
CA GLN A 61 -2.45 -7.00 17.40
C GLN A 61 -1.52 -5.77 17.36
N ARG A 62 -1.62 -4.96 16.30
CA ARG A 62 -0.83 -3.73 16.16
C ARG A 62 -1.08 -2.74 17.32
N ARG A 63 -2.28 -2.72 17.87
CA ARG A 63 -2.61 -1.85 19.01
C ARG A 63 -1.76 -2.18 20.22
N ASP A 64 -1.70 -3.46 20.58
CA ASP A 64 -1.01 -3.94 21.78
C ASP A 64 0.50 -3.63 21.74
N VAL A 65 1.08 -3.59 20.54
CA VAL A 65 2.50 -3.28 20.35
C VAL A 65 2.75 -1.78 20.30
N ALA A 66 1.87 -1.01 19.65
CA ALA A 66 2.00 0.45 19.56
C ALA A 66 1.82 1.14 20.94
N GLU A 67 1.03 0.54 21.83
CA GLU A 67 0.79 1.02 23.18
C GLU A 67 1.87 0.55 24.18
N ALA A 68 2.80 -0.31 23.75
CA ALA A 68 3.90 -0.72 24.61
C ALA A 68 4.86 0.46 24.85
N GLU A 69 4.87 0.99 26.07
CA GLU A 69 5.72 2.12 26.53
C GLU A 69 7.23 1.90 26.32
N SER A 70 7.64 0.70 25.91
CA SER A 70 9.04 0.30 25.77
C SER A 70 9.59 0.43 24.35
N LEU A 71 8.82 0.92 23.38
CA LEU A 71 9.32 1.10 22.02
C LEU A 71 10.24 2.32 21.95
N GLN A 72 11.49 2.09 21.58
CA GLN A 72 12.45 3.14 21.30
C GLN A 72 12.62 3.31 19.79
N HIS A 73 12.49 4.55 19.32
CA HIS A 73 12.83 4.91 17.95
C HIS A 73 14.35 4.76 17.76
N ILE A 74 14.77 4.06 16.72
CA ILE A 74 16.18 3.78 16.42
C ILE A 74 16.63 4.55 15.19
N ALA A 75 15.88 4.46 14.10
CA ALA A 75 16.24 5.07 12.82
C ALA A 75 15.02 5.21 11.90
N ASP A 76 15.14 6.11 10.94
CA ASP A 76 14.19 6.29 9.84
C ASP A 76 14.82 5.86 8.52
N VAL A 77 14.00 5.30 7.66
CA VAL A 77 14.32 5.05 6.25
C VAL A 77 13.41 5.92 5.42
N TRP A 78 13.99 6.89 4.74
CA TRP A 78 13.25 7.81 3.88
C TRP A 78 13.02 7.19 2.51
N SER A 79 11.80 7.32 2.01
CA SER A 79 11.49 7.01 0.62
C SER A 79 11.95 8.14 -0.30
N GLU A 80 11.94 7.88 -1.62
CA GLU A 80 11.97 8.96 -2.59
C GLU A 80 10.83 9.96 -2.35
N PRO A 81 10.97 11.21 -2.81
CA PRO A 81 9.89 12.19 -2.73
C PRO A 81 8.58 11.64 -3.30
N LEU A 82 7.44 12.03 -2.70
CA LEU A 82 6.13 11.53 -3.12
C LEU A 82 5.87 11.75 -4.62
N ALA A 83 6.30 12.88 -5.17
CA ALA A 83 6.16 13.18 -6.60
C ALA A 83 6.85 12.12 -7.48
N GLU A 84 8.05 11.67 -7.11
CA GLU A 84 8.79 10.64 -7.82
C GLU A 84 8.11 9.27 -7.71
N VAL A 85 7.60 8.94 -6.52
CA VAL A 85 6.84 7.71 -6.29
C VAL A 85 5.58 7.68 -7.16
N VAL A 86 4.84 8.79 -7.22
CA VAL A 86 3.63 8.94 -8.04
C VAL A 86 3.98 8.89 -9.52
N HIS A 87 5.00 9.65 -9.95
CA HIS A 87 5.47 9.66 -11.33
C HIS A 87 5.83 8.25 -11.81
N HIS A 88 6.67 7.55 -11.05
CA HIS A 88 7.05 6.18 -11.37
C HIS A 88 5.83 5.25 -11.40
N GLY A 89 4.98 5.30 -10.37
CA GLY A 89 3.78 4.48 -10.27
C GLY A 89 2.83 4.64 -11.45
N LEU A 90 2.59 5.87 -11.88
CA LEU A 90 1.75 6.17 -13.05
C LEU A 90 2.43 5.78 -14.36
N LYS A 91 3.73 6.08 -14.53
CA LYS A 91 4.45 5.84 -15.78
C LYS A 91 4.55 4.36 -16.14
N VAL A 92 4.80 3.50 -15.15
CA VAL A 92 4.92 2.04 -15.37
C VAL A 92 3.67 1.26 -14.96
N SER A 93 2.59 1.96 -14.59
CA SER A 93 1.33 1.36 -14.13
C SER A 93 1.56 0.40 -12.95
N GLN A 94 2.25 0.87 -11.89
CA GLN A 94 2.61 0.05 -10.74
C GLN A 94 1.46 0.01 -9.73
N ASN A 95 0.65 -1.03 -9.83
CA ASN A 95 -0.56 -1.22 -9.01
C ASN A 95 -0.29 -1.19 -7.50
N LEU A 96 0.83 -1.81 -7.07
CA LEU A 96 1.21 -1.84 -5.65
C LEU A 96 1.47 -0.44 -5.09
N TYR A 97 2.08 0.45 -5.88
CA TYR A 97 2.33 1.83 -5.48
C TYR A 97 1.02 2.58 -5.28
N MET A 98 0.12 2.49 -6.25
CA MET A 98 -1.17 3.19 -6.19
C MET A 98 -2.04 2.68 -5.03
N GLN A 99 -2.06 1.37 -4.80
CA GLN A 99 -2.76 0.78 -3.66
C GLN A 99 -2.17 1.27 -2.32
N ASN A 100 -0.84 1.26 -2.19
CA ASN A 100 -0.20 1.73 -0.96
C ASN A 100 -0.44 3.22 -0.71
N LEU A 101 -0.44 4.06 -1.74
CA LEU A 101 -0.77 5.49 -1.60
C LEU A 101 -2.18 5.69 -1.07
N LEU A 102 -3.16 4.91 -1.57
CA LEU A 102 -4.53 4.94 -1.02
C LEU A 102 -4.56 4.52 0.46
N LEU A 103 -3.85 3.44 0.82
CA LEU A 103 -3.78 2.97 2.20
C LEU A 103 -3.12 4.00 3.14
N MET A 104 -2.05 4.65 2.67
CA MET A 104 -1.36 5.72 3.42
C MET A 104 -2.26 6.96 3.59
N ALA A 105 -2.98 7.36 2.55
CA ALA A 105 -3.96 8.44 2.65
C ALA A 105 -5.06 8.11 3.69
N GLY A 106 -5.50 6.86 3.74
CA GLY A 106 -6.45 6.39 4.75
C GLY A 106 -5.89 6.40 6.16
N ALA A 107 -4.65 5.96 6.34
CA ALA A 107 -3.97 6.00 7.63
C ALA A 107 -3.81 7.45 8.12
N LYS A 108 -3.35 8.34 7.24
CA LYS A 108 -3.22 9.77 7.53
C LYS A 108 -4.55 10.41 7.93
N ALA A 109 -5.62 10.11 7.18
CA ALA A 109 -6.96 10.61 7.51
C ALA A 109 -7.44 10.14 8.90
N ALA A 110 -7.10 8.90 9.28
CA ALA A 110 -7.38 8.39 10.62
C ALA A 110 -6.59 9.11 11.71
N ASP A 111 -5.31 9.38 11.47
CA ASP A 111 -4.46 10.11 12.42
C ASP A 111 -4.94 11.55 12.58
N ASP A 112 -5.31 12.23 11.50
CA ASP A 112 -5.87 13.58 11.53
C ASP A 112 -7.20 13.63 12.30
N ALA A 113 -8.05 12.61 12.12
CA ALA A 113 -9.29 12.50 12.86
C ALA A 113 -9.04 12.37 14.37
N ARG A 114 -8.07 11.52 14.78
CA ARG A 114 -7.67 11.37 16.19
C ARG A 114 -7.11 12.67 16.76
N ALA A 115 -6.23 13.34 16.02
CA ALA A 115 -5.66 14.62 16.42
C ALA A 115 -6.74 15.71 16.61
N ALA A 116 -7.84 15.62 15.83
CA ALA A 116 -9.00 16.49 15.96
C ALA A 116 -10.01 16.04 17.04
N GLY A 117 -9.67 15.05 17.87
CA GLY A 117 -10.56 14.51 18.92
C GLY A 117 -11.76 13.72 18.38
N LYS A 118 -11.69 13.29 17.12
CA LYS A 118 -12.73 12.46 16.49
C LYS A 118 -12.26 11.00 16.49
N GLU A 119 -13.02 10.13 17.11
CA GLU A 119 -12.77 8.69 17.00
C GLU A 119 -12.95 8.23 15.55
N PRO A 120 -11.92 7.64 14.91
CA PRO A 120 -12.10 6.96 13.64
C PRO A 120 -13.09 5.81 13.87
N LEU A 121 -14.05 5.62 12.98
CA LEU A 121 -15.04 4.55 13.12
C LEU A 121 -14.33 3.20 13.32
N ALA A 122 -14.58 2.56 14.44
CA ALA A 122 -13.79 1.47 15.03
C ALA A 122 -13.55 0.21 14.17
N PHE A 123 -14.16 0.11 12.99
CA PHE A 123 -14.07 -1.06 12.12
C PHE A 123 -13.75 -0.74 10.65
N ARG A 124 -13.21 0.44 10.35
CA ARG A 124 -12.83 0.75 8.98
C ARG A 124 -11.37 0.40 8.71
N SER A 125 -11.12 -0.31 7.61
CA SER A 125 -9.78 -0.54 7.09
C SER A 125 -9.15 0.79 6.60
N SER A 126 -7.82 0.84 6.54
CA SER A 126 -7.11 1.98 5.92
C SER A 126 -7.57 2.23 4.48
N GLU A 127 -7.92 1.18 3.75
CA GLU A 127 -8.49 1.28 2.40
C GLU A 127 -9.84 2.01 2.40
N ALA A 128 -10.77 1.61 3.25
CA ALA A 128 -12.09 2.28 3.33
C ALA A 128 -11.95 3.75 3.75
N MET A 129 -11.03 4.06 4.65
CA MET A 129 -10.72 5.44 5.05
C MET A 129 -10.05 6.22 3.91
N GLY A 130 -9.15 5.59 3.15
CA GLY A 130 -8.50 6.19 1.97
C GLY A 130 -9.51 6.50 0.87
N ILE A 131 -10.43 5.57 0.58
CA ILE A 131 -11.52 5.80 -0.38
C ILE A 131 -12.41 6.96 0.07
N GLN A 132 -12.75 7.02 1.37
CA GLN A 132 -13.55 8.12 1.90
C GLN A 132 -12.81 9.46 1.79
N ALA A 133 -11.52 9.52 2.13
CA ALA A 133 -10.70 10.72 2.01
C ALA A 133 -10.58 11.18 0.55
N LEU A 134 -10.36 10.24 -0.38
CA LEU A 134 -10.32 10.52 -1.81
C LEU A 134 -11.66 11.06 -2.33
N ARG A 135 -12.77 10.45 -1.95
CA ARG A 135 -14.10 10.94 -2.33
C ARG A 135 -14.38 12.34 -1.79
N ALA A 136 -14.01 12.60 -0.53
CA ALA A 136 -14.15 13.92 0.08
C ALA A 136 -13.30 14.97 -0.65
N PHE A 137 -12.07 14.62 -1.02
CA PHE A 137 -11.19 15.47 -1.83
C PHE A 137 -11.80 15.79 -3.19
N LEU A 138 -12.22 14.78 -3.95
CA LEU A 138 -12.83 14.95 -5.28
C LEU A 138 -14.09 15.83 -5.22
N SER A 139 -14.94 15.61 -4.20
CA SER A 139 -16.13 16.44 -3.97
C SER A 139 -15.75 17.90 -3.68
N ARG A 140 -14.74 18.12 -2.85
CA ARG A 140 -14.27 19.48 -2.50
C ARG A 140 -13.77 20.26 -3.69
N ILE A 141 -13.09 19.61 -4.63
CA ILE A 141 -12.63 20.26 -5.87
C ILE A 141 -13.69 20.32 -6.97
N GLY A 142 -14.91 19.84 -6.69
CA GLY A 142 -16.04 19.93 -7.60
C GLY A 142 -16.07 18.88 -8.72
N VAL A 143 -15.41 17.74 -8.52
CA VAL A 143 -15.50 16.60 -9.46
C VAL A 143 -16.85 15.90 -9.26
N PRO A 144 -17.64 15.67 -10.33
CA PRO A 144 -18.90 14.95 -10.23
C PRO A 144 -18.68 13.50 -9.77
N LEU A 145 -19.28 13.10 -8.66
CA LEU A 145 -19.16 11.74 -8.12
C LEU A 145 -20.33 10.82 -8.50
N ASN A 146 -21.31 11.31 -9.24
CA ASN A 146 -22.46 10.50 -9.66
C ASN A 146 -21.99 9.36 -10.58
N GLY A 147 -22.36 8.13 -10.21
CA GLY A 147 -21.93 6.93 -10.93
C GLY A 147 -20.47 6.54 -10.72
N MET A 148 -19.75 7.19 -9.81
CA MET A 148 -18.40 6.81 -9.45
C MET A 148 -18.39 5.84 -8.26
N VAL A 149 -17.78 4.68 -8.46
CA VAL A 149 -17.46 3.70 -7.41
C VAL A 149 -15.96 3.49 -7.39
N ILE A 150 -15.36 3.63 -6.22
CA ILE A 150 -13.93 3.40 -5.99
C ILE A 150 -13.84 2.29 -4.95
N GLU A 151 -13.19 1.19 -5.31
CA GLU A 151 -13.05 -0.01 -4.47
C GLU A 151 -11.59 -0.27 -4.07
N ASP A 152 -10.64 0.19 -4.89
CA ASP A 152 -9.22 0.06 -4.62
C ASP A 152 -8.42 1.23 -5.23
N GLY A 153 -7.16 1.33 -4.83
CA GLY A 153 -6.21 2.29 -5.40
C GLY A 153 -5.46 1.76 -6.62
N ALA A 154 -5.46 0.45 -6.83
CA ALA A 154 -4.73 -0.20 -7.90
C ALA A 154 -5.48 -0.19 -9.24
N GLY A 155 -6.79 0.07 -9.22
CA GLY A 155 -7.64 0.00 -10.41
C GLY A 155 -7.90 -1.43 -10.92
N LEU A 156 -7.68 -2.44 -10.07
CA LEU A 156 -7.86 -3.85 -10.44
C LEU A 156 -9.27 -4.38 -10.16
N SER A 157 -10.01 -3.75 -9.26
CA SER A 157 -11.37 -4.17 -8.95
C SER A 157 -12.29 -3.95 -10.16
N ARG A 158 -13.00 -4.99 -10.54
CA ARG A 158 -14.04 -4.91 -11.58
C ARG A 158 -15.27 -4.10 -11.15
N ARG A 159 -15.33 -3.74 -9.88
CA ARG A 159 -16.39 -2.89 -9.33
C ARG A 159 -16.03 -1.40 -9.34
N ASN A 160 -14.80 -1.05 -9.71
CA ASN A 160 -14.46 0.34 -9.98
C ASN A 160 -15.28 0.85 -11.17
N LEU A 161 -16.03 1.92 -10.94
CA LEU A 161 -16.83 2.58 -11.96
C LEU A 161 -16.50 4.06 -11.98
N THR A 162 -16.40 4.62 -13.16
CA THR A 162 -16.25 6.06 -13.35
C THR A 162 -17.06 6.52 -14.55
N SER A 163 -17.39 7.80 -14.59
CA SER A 163 -18.06 8.42 -15.73
C SER A 163 -17.12 9.30 -16.53
N ALA A 164 -17.41 9.49 -17.80
CA ALA A 164 -16.67 10.46 -18.62
C ALA A 164 -16.71 11.87 -18.01
N ALA A 165 -17.84 12.27 -17.43
CA ALA A 165 -18.00 13.55 -16.75
C ALA A 165 -17.06 13.68 -15.53
N ALA A 166 -16.89 12.62 -14.74
CA ALA A 166 -15.99 12.62 -13.60
C ALA A 166 -14.52 12.75 -14.04
N LEU A 167 -14.11 12.00 -15.06
CA LEU A 167 -12.76 12.09 -15.60
C LEU A 167 -12.46 13.45 -16.22
N THR A 168 -13.38 13.99 -17.03
CA THR A 168 -13.25 15.32 -17.62
C THR A 168 -13.20 16.40 -16.53
N GLY A 169 -14.08 16.28 -15.53
CA GLY A 169 -14.10 17.22 -14.41
C GLY A 169 -12.78 17.20 -13.62
N LEU A 170 -12.19 16.03 -13.40
CA LEU A 170 -10.90 15.92 -12.74
C LEU A 170 -9.79 16.57 -13.57
N LEU A 171 -9.73 16.30 -14.88
CA LEU A 171 -8.69 16.85 -15.77
C LEU A 171 -8.78 18.38 -15.86
N VAL A 172 -9.99 18.93 -15.96
CA VAL A 172 -10.20 20.40 -15.95
C VAL A 172 -9.69 20.99 -14.64
N LYS A 173 -10.09 20.42 -13.50
CA LYS A 173 -9.66 20.91 -12.19
C LYS A 173 -8.16 20.77 -11.96
N TRP A 174 -7.54 19.75 -12.52
CA TRP A 174 -6.09 19.57 -12.45
C TRP A 174 -5.36 20.60 -13.31
N GLY A 175 -5.88 20.90 -14.51
CA GLY A 175 -5.28 21.90 -15.40
C GLY A 175 -5.41 23.35 -14.88
N ASP A 176 -6.43 23.62 -14.06
CA ASP A 176 -6.65 24.92 -13.42
C ASP A 176 -5.83 25.09 -12.11
N SER A 177 -5.29 24.02 -11.57
CA SER A 177 -4.40 24.11 -10.41
C SER A 177 -3.01 24.51 -10.90
N ASP A 178 -2.58 25.71 -10.55
CA ASP A 178 -1.19 26.11 -10.67
C ASP A 178 -0.33 25.05 -9.94
N ALA A 179 0.45 24.29 -10.71
CA ALA A 179 1.28 23.22 -10.24
C ALA A 179 2.48 23.74 -9.45
#